data_56b3f139e448f8785f5e6da2cfb16748
#
_entry.id   56b3f139e448f8785f5e6da2cfb16748
#
_cell.length_a   1.000
_cell.length_b   1.000
_cell.length_c   1.000
_cell.angle_alpha   90.00
_cell.angle_beta   90.00
_cell.angle_gamma   90.00
#
_symmetry.space_group_name_H-M   'P 1'
#
loop_
_entity.id
_entity.type
_entity.pdbx_description
1 polymer ?
#
loop_
_entity_poly.entity_id
_entity_poly.type
_entity_poly.pdbx_seq_one_letter_code
_entity_poly.pdbx_strand_id
1 'polypeptide(L)'
;YDIDPDLADNIQNRMSEFEDLVKRTHEAGMKVIIDFVPNHVARQYFSDAREPFVEDLGQTDNVSKAFDVNNNFYYLPGQTLTLRFDPQREEDFAYSEFPAKVTGNNHFDAYPSQNDWYETVKLNYGVDYMHGGACHFNTIPNTWEKMLEILLFWADKGVDGFRCDMAEMVPVEFWNWVIPQVKKVRDVIFIAEVYN
;
A
#
# COMPACT_ATOMS: atom_id res chain seq x y z
N TYR A 1 9.68 -7.13 0.99
CA TYR A 1 9.39 -6.47 -0.29
C TYR A 1 10.29 -7.10 -1.36
N ASP A 2 9.78 -7.30 -2.58
CA ASP A 2 10.52 -7.94 -3.65
C ASP A 2 9.92 -7.54 -5.02
N ILE A 3 10.59 -7.98 -6.09
CA ILE A 3 10.14 -7.80 -7.47
C ILE A 3 9.18 -8.93 -7.84
N ASP A 4 8.17 -8.63 -8.65
CA ASP A 4 7.24 -9.62 -9.17
C ASP A 4 8.03 -10.71 -9.92
N PRO A 5 7.80 -12.00 -9.61
CA PRO A 5 8.48 -13.11 -10.29
C PRO A 5 8.39 -13.06 -11.81
N ASP A 6 7.25 -12.60 -12.35
CA ASP A 6 6.99 -12.54 -13.78
C ASP A 6 7.79 -11.44 -14.51
N LEU A 7 8.42 -10.52 -13.76
CA LEU A 7 9.24 -9.44 -14.29
C LEU A 7 10.74 -9.76 -14.28
N ALA A 8 11.16 -10.93 -13.79
CA ALA A 8 12.55 -11.33 -13.67
C ALA A 8 12.91 -12.41 -14.69
N ASP A 9 14.12 -12.33 -15.23
CA ASP A 9 14.67 -13.42 -16.06
C ASP A 9 14.93 -14.68 -15.22
N ASN A 10 15.33 -14.46 -13.94
CA ASN A 10 15.49 -15.51 -12.95
C ASN A 10 14.87 -15.11 -11.61
N ILE A 11 13.81 -15.81 -11.21
CA ILE A 11 13.06 -15.55 -9.98
C ILE A 11 13.96 -15.47 -8.73
N GLN A 12 14.98 -16.29 -8.64
CA GLN A 12 15.90 -16.29 -7.50
C GLN A 12 16.80 -15.04 -7.44
N ASN A 13 16.96 -14.37 -8.58
CA ASN A 13 17.84 -13.21 -8.74
C ASN A 13 17.06 -11.90 -8.94
N ARG A 14 15.73 -11.92 -8.85
CA ARG A 14 14.85 -10.80 -9.22
C ARG A 14 15.24 -9.47 -8.56
N MET A 15 15.65 -9.47 -7.28
CA MET A 15 16.11 -8.27 -6.62
C MET A 15 17.45 -7.78 -7.16
N SER A 16 18.40 -8.67 -7.41
CA SER A 16 19.70 -8.27 -8.00
C SER A 16 19.56 -7.78 -9.44
N GLU A 17 18.62 -8.34 -10.21
CA GLU A 17 18.31 -7.85 -11.56
C GLU A 17 17.76 -6.42 -11.53
N PHE A 18 16.89 -6.11 -10.53
CA PHE A 18 16.42 -4.74 -10.31
C PHE A 18 17.56 -3.80 -9.90
N GLU A 19 18.40 -4.19 -8.95
CA GLU A 19 19.57 -3.40 -8.53
C GLU A 19 20.54 -3.14 -9.71
N ASP A 20 20.74 -4.12 -10.58
CA ASP A 20 21.52 -3.96 -11.81
C ASP A 20 20.84 -3.02 -12.82
N LEU A 21 19.51 -3.03 -12.91
CA LEU A 21 18.76 -2.07 -13.74
C LEU A 21 18.99 -0.65 -13.23
N VAL A 22 18.85 -0.43 -11.92
CA VAL A 22 19.12 0.88 -11.28
C VAL A 22 20.54 1.35 -11.61
N LYS A 23 21.53 0.48 -11.41
CA LYS A 23 22.95 0.77 -11.68
C LYS A 23 23.17 1.17 -13.14
N ARG A 24 22.69 0.37 -14.11
CA ARG A 24 22.85 0.70 -15.55
C ARG A 24 22.16 2.01 -15.91
N THR A 25 21.05 2.32 -15.29
CA THR A 25 20.33 3.58 -15.49
C THR A 25 21.17 4.76 -15.03
N HIS A 26 21.81 4.65 -13.87
CA HIS A 26 22.73 5.67 -13.34
C HIS A 26 23.98 5.82 -14.21
N GLU A 27 24.57 4.72 -14.69
CA GLU A 27 25.72 4.75 -15.62
C GLU A 27 25.38 5.45 -16.94
N ALA A 28 24.12 5.40 -17.36
CA ALA A 28 23.62 6.15 -18.50
C ALA A 28 23.28 7.63 -18.20
N GLY A 29 23.53 8.11 -16.99
CA GLY A 29 23.28 9.48 -16.54
C GLY A 29 21.81 9.80 -16.26
N MET A 30 20.96 8.78 -16.10
CA MET A 30 19.54 8.91 -15.80
C MET A 30 19.25 8.64 -14.31
N LYS A 31 18.05 9.02 -13.86
CA LYS A 31 17.55 8.78 -12.52
C LYS A 31 16.42 7.74 -12.56
N VAL A 32 16.27 7.00 -11.47
CA VAL A 32 15.20 5.99 -11.31
C VAL A 32 14.16 6.49 -10.32
N ILE A 33 12.92 6.60 -10.80
CA ILE A 33 11.76 6.90 -9.97
C ILE A 33 10.83 5.70 -10.06
N ILE A 34 10.36 5.20 -8.91
CA ILE A 34 9.37 4.12 -8.87
C ILE A 34 8.02 4.63 -8.39
N ASP A 35 6.97 3.91 -8.77
CA ASP A 35 5.63 4.18 -8.28
C ASP A 35 5.50 3.72 -6.83
N PHE A 36 4.93 4.58 -5.99
CA PHE A 36 4.59 4.29 -4.61
C PHE A 36 3.08 4.48 -4.46
N VAL A 37 2.37 3.41 -4.15
CA VAL A 37 0.92 3.39 -4.05
C VAL A 37 0.50 3.35 -2.57
N PRO A 38 0.39 4.50 -1.88
CA PRO A 38 0.17 4.53 -0.44
C PRO A 38 -1.30 4.43 -0.03
N ASN A 39 -2.26 4.70 -0.92
CA ASN A 39 -3.68 4.75 -0.55
C ASN A 39 -4.30 3.37 -0.40
N HIS A 40 -3.87 2.39 -1.19
CA HIS A 40 -4.47 1.06 -1.26
C HIS A 40 -3.47 -0.01 -1.65
N VAL A 41 -3.85 -1.27 -1.47
CA VAL A 41 -3.14 -2.44 -1.99
C VAL A 41 -4.13 -3.38 -2.65
N ALA A 42 -3.64 -4.40 -3.38
CA ALA A 42 -4.49 -5.46 -3.92
C ALA A 42 -5.27 -6.16 -2.81
N ARG A 43 -6.54 -6.48 -3.06
CA ARG A 43 -7.42 -7.15 -2.08
C ARG A 43 -6.89 -8.53 -1.70
N GLN A 44 -6.36 -9.26 -2.65
CA GLN A 44 -5.71 -10.55 -2.46
C GLN A 44 -4.21 -10.37 -2.15
N TYR A 45 -3.89 -9.43 -1.25
CA TYR A 45 -2.52 -9.16 -0.86
C TYR A 45 -1.93 -10.30 -0.05
N PHE A 46 -0.78 -10.78 -0.48
CA PHE A 46 0.11 -11.65 0.31
C PHE A 46 1.56 -11.45 -0.15
N SER A 47 2.50 -11.71 0.75
CA SER A 47 3.93 -11.65 0.44
C SER A 47 4.49 -13.03 0.15
N ASP A 48 5.14 -13.21 -0.99
CA ASP A 48 5.82 -14.45 -1.39
C ASP A 48 7.30 -14.49 -0.96
N ALA A 49 7.88 -13.34 -0.63
CA ALA A 49 9.27 -13.19 -0.24
C ALA A 49 9.41 -12.21 0.94
N ARG A 50 8.90 -12.63 2.10
CA ARG A 50 8.96 -11.82 3.31
C ARG A 50 10.21 -12.15 4.11
N GLU A 51 10.96 -11.10 4.49
CA GLU A 51 12.07 -11.24 5.42
C GLU A 51 11.60 -11.78 6.78
N PRO A 52 12.42 -12.57 7.48
CA PRO A 52 12.12 -12.99 8.84
C PRO A 52 11.82 -11.79 9.75
N PHE A 53 10.78 -11.88 10.55
CA PHE A 53 10.31 -10.86 11.51
C PHE A 53 9.67 -9.60 10.91
N VAL A 54 9.52 -9.50 9.59
CA VAL A 54 8.68 -8.47 8.96
C VAL A 54 7.23 -8.93 8.98
N GLU A 55 6.34 -8.09 9.50
CA GLU A 55 4.89 -8.33 9.49
C GLU A 55 4.28 -7.84 8.17
N ASP A 56 3.42 -8.63 7.56
CA ASP A 56 2.63 -8.19 6.41
C ASP A 56 1.57 -7.16 6.83
N LEU A 57 1.17 -6.31 5.90
CA LEU A 57 0.05 -5.41 6.09
C LEU A 57 -1.21 -6.21 6.50
N GLY A 58 -1.84 -5.78 7.59
CA GLY A 58 -3.03 -6.42 8.14
C GLY A 58 -2.80 -7.69 8.95
N GLN A 59 -1.57 -8.19 9.07
CA GLN A 59 -1.28 -9.45 9.77
C GLN A 59 -1.69 -9.42 11.25
N THR A 60 -1.57 -8.27 11.90
CA THR A 60 -1.87 -8.07 13.33
C THR A 60 -3.16 -7.27 13.56
N ASP A 61 -3.92 -7.00 12.50
CA ASP A 61 -5.15 -6.22 12.58
C ASP A 61 -6.23 -6.86 13.46
N ASN A 62 -6.90 -6.06 14.26
CA ASN A 62 -8.10 -6.46 14.98
C ASN A 62 -9.33 -6.39 14.06
N VAL A 63 -9.62 -7.48 13.37
CA VAL A 63 -10.72 -7.58 12.40
C VAL A 63 -12.13 -7.46 12.98
N SER A 64 -12.27 -7.47 14.33
CA SER A 64 -13.55 -7.26 15.01
C SER A 64 -13.94 -5.79 15.12
N LYS A 65 -13.02 -4.87 14.81
CA LYS A 65 -13.22 -3.42 14.83
C LYS A 65 -13.28 -2.87 13.42
N ALA A 66 -14.26 -2.04 13.15
CA ALA A 66 -14.37 -1.34 11.87
C ALA A 66 -13.21 -0.34 11.67
N PHE A 67 -12.82 0.34 12.75
CA PHE A 67 -11.66 1.20 12.84
C PHE A 67 -10.85 0.89 14.11
N ASP A 68 -9.54 0.83 13.97
CA ASP A 68 -8.57 0.90 15.07
C ASP A 68 -7.30 1.57 14.52
N VAL A 69 -6.71 2.50 15.26
CA VAL A 69 -5.52 3.24 14.82
C VAL A 69 -4.32 2.34 14.50
N ASN A 70 -4.27 1.15 15.10
CA ASN A 70 -3.21 0.16 14.88
C ASN A 70 -3.52 -0.82 13.73
N ASN A 71 -4.75 -0.80 13.19
CA ASN A 71 -5.09 -1.61 12.02
C ASN A 71 -4.54 -0.97 10.75
N ASN A 72 -4.04 -1.81 9.83
CA ASN A 72 -3.63 -1.35 8.50
C ASN A 72 -4.81 -1.16 7.55
N PHE A 73 -5.94 -1.83 7.80
CA PHE A 73 -7.14 -1.76 6.96
C PHE A 73 -8.38 -1.33 7.76
N TYR A 74 -9.41 -0.89 7.02
CA TYR A 74 -10.76 -0.72 7.53
C TYR A 74 -11.55 -1.98 7.30
N TYR A 75 -12.24 -2.46 8.33
CA TYR A 75 -13.06 -3.67 8.27
C TYR A 75 -14.54 -3.35 8.34
N LEU A 76 -15.36 -4.30 7.87
CA LEU A 76 -16.82 -4.30 7.97
C LEU A 76 -17.23 -5.50 8.82
N PRO A 77 -17.16 -5.43 10.16
CA PRO A 77 -17.36 -6.57 11.04
C PRO A 77 -18.72 -7.25 10.81
N GLY A 78 -18.70 -8.58 10.72
CA GLY A 78 -19.92 -9.38 10.49
C GLY A 78 -20.45 -9.39 9.07
N GLN A 79 -19.78 -8.72 8.13
CA GLN A 79 -20.20 -8.67 6.72
C GLN A 79 -19.23 -9.45 5.84
N THR A 80 -19.74 -10.23 4.90
CA THR A 80 -18.95 -10.92 3.86
C THR A 80 -18.91 -10.07 2.60
N LEU A 81 -17.74 -9.93 1.98
CA LEU A 81 -17.64 -9.32 0.66
C LEU A 81 -18.55 -10.05 -0.33
N THR A 82 -19.41 -9.32 -1.00
CA THR A 82 -20.36 -9.88 -1.96
C THR A 82 -20.35 -9.06 -3.24
N LEU A 83 -19.75 -9.61 -4.29
CA LEU A 83 -19.80 -9.03 -5.63
C LEU A 83 -21.15 -9.41 -6.28
N ARG A 84 -21.87 -8.41 -6.80
CA ARG A 84 -23.17 -8.58 -7.48
C ARG A 84 -23.05 -8.48 -9.00
N PHE A 85 -21.86 -8.75 -9.51
CA PHE A 85 -21.50 -8.75 -10.92
C PHE A 85 -20.42 -9.82 -11.15
N ASP A 86 -20.21 -10.21 -12.39
CA ASP A 86 -19.15 -11.14 -12.73
C ASP A 86 -17.80 -10.40 -12.71
N PRO A 87 -16.84 -10.82 -11.87
CA PRO A 87 -15.53 -10.22 -11.82
C PRO A 87 -14.79 -10.30 -13.16
N GLN A 88 -13.89 -9.36 -13.40
CA GLN A 88 -13.12 -9.32 -14.65
C GLN A 88 -12.00 -10.35 -14.71
N ARG A 89 -11.54 -10.82 -13.54
CA ARG A 89 -10.48 -11.82 -13.41
C ARG A 89 -11.08 -13.13 -12.94
N GLU A 90 -10.62 -14.22 -13.55
CA GLU A 90 -11.09 -15.57 -13.22
C GLU A 90 -10.78 -15.94 -11.73
N GLU A 91 -9.67 -15.48 -11.21
CA GLU A 91 -9.25 -15.67 -9.82
C GLU A 91 -10.17 -14.99 -8.79
N ASP A 92 -10.83 -13.88 -9.17
CA ASP A 92 -11.74 -13.14 -8.29
C ASP A 92 -13.06 -13.91 -8.03
N PHE A 93 -13.42 -14.86 -8.87
CA PHE A 93 -14.62 -15.69 -8.68
C PHE A 93 -14.50 -16.63 -7.46
N ALA A 94 -13.30 -17.06 -7.14
CA ALA A 94 -13.04 -17.96 -6.01
C ALA A 94 -12.68 -17.21 -4.71
N TYR A 95 -12.50 -15.89 -4.77
CA TYR A 95 -12.09 -15.11 -3.61
C TYR A 95 -13.22 -14.92 -2.62
N SER A 96 -12.96 -15.19 -1.35
CA SER A 96 -13.90 -14.98 -0.24
C SER A 96 -13.23 -14.17 0.86
N GLU A 97 -13.90 -13.14 1.36
CA GLU A 97 -13.40 -12.25 2.40
C GLU A 97 -14.42 -12.03 3.50
N PHE A 98 -14.03 -12.42 4.72
CA PHE A 98 -14.83 -12.17 5.94
C PHE A 98 -13.89 -11.83 7.12
N PRO A 99 -14.12 -10.70 7.83
CA PRO A 99 -15.01 -9.61 7.42
C PRO A 99 -14.51 -8.92 6.15
N ALA A 100 -15.43 -8.33 5.39
CA ALA A 100 -15.08 -7.53 4.24
C ALA A 100 -14.25 -6.31 4.63
N LYS A 101 -13.39 -5.85 3.71
CA LYS A 101 -12.61 -4.62 3.85
C LYS A 101 -13.12 -3.53 2.89
N VAL A 102 -12.86 -2.29 3.26
CA VAL A 102 -13.21 -1.10 2.49
C VAL A 102 -12.35 -1.03 1.22
N THR A 103 -12.92 -0.67 0.08
CA THR A 103 -12.19 -0.50 -1.18
C THR A 103 -11.29 0.73 -1.19
N GLY A 104 -10.27 0.74 -2.03
CA GLY A 104 -9.31 1.83 -2.16
C GLY A 104 -9.94 3.19 -2.48
N ASN A 105 -11.08 3.21 -3.16
CA ASN A 105 -11.82 4.42 -3.50
C ASN A 105 -12.87 4.85 -2.44
N ASN A 106 -12.73 4.39 -1.19
CA ASN A 106 -13.60 4.77 -0.06
C ASN A 106 -15.05 4.24 -0.14
N HIS A 107 -15.28 3.05 -0.69
CA HIS A 107 -16.58 2.41 -0.64
C HIS A 107 -16.73 1.62 0.67
N PHE A 108 -17.49 2.16 1.63
CA PHE A 108 -17.59 1.67 3.02
C PHE A 108 -18.76 0.70 3.22
N ASP A 109 -19.00 -0.21 2.28
CA ASP A 109 -19.91 -1.35 2.46
C ASP A 109 -19.36 -2.63 1.82
N ALA A 110 -20.02 -3.77 2.08
CA ALA A 110 -19.58 -5.08 1.63
C ALA A 110 -20.05 -5.44 0.20
N TYR A 111 -20.64 -4.49 -0.52
CA TYR A 111 -21.27 -4.71 -1.82
C TYR A 111 -20.73 -3.74 -2.89
N PRO A 112 -19.41 -3.68 -3.10
CA PRO A 112 -18.85 -2.76 -4.09
C PRO A 112 -19.40 -3.10 -5.48
N SER A 113 -19.59 -2.05 -6.30
CA SER A 113 -19.88 -2.20 -7.72
C SER A 113 -18.58 -2.45 -8.50
N GLN A 114 -18.72 -2.78 -9.78
CA GLN A 114 -17.59 -2.95 -10.69
C GLN A 114 -16.70 -1.70 -10.80
N ASN A 115 -17.25 -0.51 -10.52
CA ASN A 115 -16.54 0.77 -10.58
C ASN A 115 -15.92 1.19 -9.23
N ASP A 116 -16.09 0.42 -8.17
CA ASP A 116 -15.64 0.75 -6.81
C ASP A 116 -14.28 0.17 -6.46
N TRP A 117 -13.38 0.01 -7.43
CA TRP A 117 -12.04 -0.56 -7.24
C TRP A 117 -12.07 -1.83 -6.38
N TYR A 118 -13.00 -2.74 -6.71
CA TYR A 118 -13.32 -3.91 -5.89
C TYR A 118 -12.12 -4.84 -5.66
N GLU A 119 -11.11 -4.80 -6.52
CA GLU A 119 -9.85 -5.56 -6.41
C GLU A 119 -8.90 -4.98 -5.35
N THR A 120 -9.21 -3.81 -4.80
CA THR A 120 -8.32 -3.10 -3.86
C THR A 120 -8.90 -3.00 -2.46
N VAL A 121 -8.03 -2.78 -1.49
CA VAL A 121 -8.39 -2.46 -0.11
C VAL A 121 -7.69 -1.18 0.34
N LYS A 122 -8.44 -0.32 1.04
CA LYS A 122 -7.95 0.95 1.56
C LYS A 122 -7.03 0.76 2.75
N LEU A 123 -5.91 1.46 2.74
CA LEU A 123 -5.01 1.55 3.88
C LEU A 123 -5.50 2.58 4.91
N ASN A 124 -5.37 2.22 6.18
CA ASN A 124 -5.83 3.02 7.30
C ASN A 124 -4.68 3.89 7.85
N TYR A 125 -4.75 5.17 7.62
CA TYR A 125 -3.79 6.17 8.12
C TYR A 125 -4.21 6.84 9.43
N GLY A 126 -5.14 6.25 10.20
CA GLY A 126 -5.59 6.81 11.46
C GLY A 126 -6.71 7.83 11.34
N VAL A 127 -7.46 7.84 10.24
CA VAL A 127 -8.66 8.66 10.05
C VAL A 127 -9.90 7.77 10.18
N ASP A 128 -10.76 8.05 11.15
CA ASP A 128 -12.01 7.28 11.35
C ASP A 128 -13.12 7.81 10.44
N TYR A 129 -13.10 7.39 9.19
CA TYR A 129 -14.12 7.77 8.21
C TYR A 129 -15.53 7.28 8.54
N MET A 130 -15.65 6.23 9.36
CA MET A 130 -16.96 5.67 9.73
C MET A 130 -17.65 6.48 10.84
N HIS A 131 -16.89 7.31 11.57
CA HIS A 131 -17.40 8.13 12.67
C HIS A 131 -17.04 9.61 12.48
N GLY A 132 -17.29 10.14 11.27
CA GLY A 132 -17.19 11.57 10.98
C GLY A 132 -15.79 12.07 10.60
N GLY A 133 -14.85 11.19 10.29
CA GLY A 133 -13.52 11.57 9.80
C GLY A 133 -12.58 12.09 10.90
N ALA A 134 -12.76 11.66 12.15
CA ALA A 134 -11.89 12.04 13.25
C ALA A 134 -10.46 11.53 13.01
N CYS A 135 -9.48 12.42 13.18
CA CYS A 135 -8.05 12.11 13.02
C CYS A 135 -7.45 11.63 14.35
N HIS A 136 -6.74 10.52 14.32
CA HIS A 136 -6.10 9.88 15.48
C HIS A 136 -4.58 9.81 15.27
N PHE A 137 -3.90 10.97 15.27
CA PHE A 137 -2.46 11.08 14.99
C PHE A 137 -1.61 11.35 16.25
N ASN A 138 -2.21 11.36 17.43
CA ASN A 138 -1.49 11.54 18.70
C ASN A 138 -0.53 10.36 18.98
N THR A 139 -0.88 9.18 18.52
CA THR A 139 0.00 8.01 18.41
C THR A 139 0.21 7.77 16.92
N ILE A 140 1.44 7.52 16.51
CA ILE A 140 1.73 7.22 15.11
C ILE A 140 0.97 5.93 14.72
N PRO A 141 0.09 5.99 13.70
CA PRO A 141 -0.61 4.80 13.21
C PRO A 141 0.37 3.75 12.68
N ASN A 142 0.07 2.47 12.87
CA ASN A 142 0.92 1.38 12.40
C ASN A 142 1.23 1.47 10.89
N THR A 143 0.25 1.86 10.09
CA THR A 143 0.44 2.05 8.64
C THR A 143 1.52 3.08 8.30
N TRP A 144 1.69 4.14 9.11
CA TRP A 144 2.74 5.14 8.84
C TRP A 144 4.12 4.53 8.99
N GLU A 145 4.34 3.75 10.05
CA GLU A 145 5.62 3.06 10.29
C GLU A 145 5.90 2.05 9.19
N LYS A 146 4.90 1.30 8.76
CA LYS A 146 5.00 0.34 7.67
C LYS A 146 5.36 1.01 6.34
N MET A 147 4.73 2.16 6.03
CA MET A 147 5.03 2.91 4.81
C MET A 147 6.42 3.57 4.85
N LEU A 148 6.87 4.01 6.01
CA LEU A 148 8.25 4.48 6.19
C LEU A 148 9.26 3.35 5.92
N GLU A 149 9.00 2.16 6.46
CA GLU A 149 9.84 0.97 6.22
C GLU A 149 9.93 0.64 4.73
N ILE A 150 8.80 0.65 4.00
CA ILE A 150 8.74 0.42 2.54
C ILE A 150 9.57 1.46 1.78
N LEU A 151 9.39 2.74 2.09
CA LEU A 151 10.12 3.82 1.41
C LEU A 151 11.62 3.74 1.66
N LEU A 152 12.04 3.44 2.89
CA LEU A 152 13.44 3.28 3.24
C LEU A 152 14.05 2.05 2.55
N PHE A 153 13.33 0.93 2.48
CA PHE A 153 13.78 -0.27 1.78
C PHE A 153 14.11 0.02 0.31
N TRP A 154 13.17 0.63 -0.43
CA TRP A 154 13.38 0.92 -1.84
C TRP A 154 14.43 2.04 -2.07
N ALA A 155 14.47 3.03 -1.19
CA ALA A 155 15.52 4.05 -1.23
C ALA A 155 16.92 3.44 -1.04
N ASP A 156 17.04 2.40 -0.20
CA ASP A 156 18.28 1.66 0.01
C ASP A 156 18.70 0.82 -1.21
N LYS A 157 17.75 0.42 -2.04
CA LYS A 157 17.98 -0.23 -3.34
C LYS A 157 18.47 0.73 -4.43
N GLY A 158 18.59 2.01 -4.11
CA GLY A 158 19.22 3.03 -4.98
C GLY A 158 18.26 3.79 -5.88
N VAL A 159 16.92 3.70 -5.66
CA VAL A 159 15.99 4.57 -6.38
C VAL A 159 16.18 6.03 -5.98
N ASP A 160 16.02 6.95 -6.93
CA ASP A 160 16.22 8.39 -6.73
C ASP A 160 14.94 9.11 -6.30
N GLY A 161 13.80 8.44 -6.37
CA GLY A 161 12.54 9.05 -5.96
C GLY A 161 11.33 8.16 -6.10
N PHE A 162 10.20 8.72 -5.66
CA PHE A 162 8.90 8.08 -5.63
C PHE A 162 7.86 8.96 -6.31
N ARG A 163 7.12 8.40 -7.28
CA ARG A 163 5.86 8.96 -7.75
C ARG A 163 4.77 8.40 -6.86
N CYS A 164 4.10 9.27 -6.12
CA CYS A 164 3.12 8.90 -5.11
C CYS A 164 1.72 8.90 -5.72
N ASP A 165 1.21 7.70 -6.00
CA ASP A 165 -0.12 7.47 -6.56
C ASP A 165 -1.21 7.94 -5.60
N MET A 166 -2.25 8.62 -6.12
CA MET A 166 -3.40 9.09 -5.34
C MET A 166 -2.99 9.80 -4.04
N ALA A 167 -1.94 10.62 -4.08
CA ALA A 167 -1.35 11.25 -2.90
C ALA A 167 -2.33 12.08 -2.08
N GLU A 168 -3.34 12.68 -2.72
CA GLU A 168 -4.41 13.46 -2.08
C GLU A 168 -5.38 12.62 -1.24
N MET A 169 -5.45 11.30 -1.46
CA MET A 169 -6.28 10.39 -0.66
C MET A 169 -5.61 9.94 0.66
N VAL A 170 -4.38 10.38 0.90
CA VAL A 170 -3.59 10.09 2.10
C VAL A 170 -3.45 11.38 2.91
N PRO A 171 -3.60 11.35 4.26
CA PRO A 171 -3.52 12.55 5.09
C PRO A 171 -2.21 13.32 4.90
N VAL A 172 -2.31 14.65 4.79
CA VAL A 172 -1.13 15.51 4.63
C VAL A 172 -0.16 15.41 5.82
N GLU A 173 -0.67 15.08 6.99
CA GLU A 173 0.12 14.85 8.20
C GLU A 173 1.08 13.67 8.05
N PHE A 174 0.66 12.61 7.36
CA PHE A 174 1.56 11.49 7.03
C PHE A 174 2.72 11.97 6.15
N TRP A 175 2.44 12.74 5.09
CA TRP A 175 3.49 13.26 4.20
C TRP A 175 4.47 14.17 4.94
N ASN A 176 3.96 15.04 5.81
CA ASN A 176 4.78 15.92 6.66
C ASN A 176 5.65 15.12 7.64
N TRP A 177 5.20 13.95 8.07
CA TRP A 177 5.94 13.09 8.98
C TRP A 177 6.96 12.21 8.25
N VAL A 178 6.59 11.56 7.13
CA VAL A 178 7.40 10.54 6.47
C VAL A 178 8.53 11.13 5.61
N ILE A 179 8.25 12.16 4.80
CA ILE A 179 9.23 12.72 3.85
C ILE A 179 10.52 13.18 4.53
N PRO A 180 10.48 13.95 5.65
CA PRO A 180 11.71 14.34 6.33
C PRO A 180 12.52 13.16 6.87
N GLN A 181 11.87 12.07 7.25
CA GLN A 181 12.55 10.88 7.78
C GLN A 181 13.29 10.14 6.67
N VAL A 182 12.64 9.92 5.53
CA VAL A 182 13.28 9.30 4.36
C VAL A 182 14.47 10.15 3.89
N LYS A 183 14.27 11.47 3.77
CA LYS A 183 15.32 12.40 3.30
C LYS A 183 16.52 12.53 4.24
N LYS A 184 16.40 12.20 5.51
CA LYS A 184 17.55 12.10 6.42
C LYS A 184 18.48 10.93 6.09
N VAL A 185 17.95 9.87 5.50
CA VAL A 185 18.68 8.64 5.20
C VAL A 185 19.16 8.62 3.75
N ARG A 186 18.32 9.09 2.82
CA ARG A 186 18.59 9.12 1.37
C ARG A 186 18.07 10.42 0.76
N ASP A 187 18.86 10.99 -0.16
CA ASP A 187 18.42 12.15 -0.95
C ASP A 187 17.54 11.69 -2.12
N VAL A 188 16.25 11.54 -1.84
CA VAL A 188 15.24 11.13 -2.81
C VAL A 188 14.21 12.24 -3.04
N ILE A 189 13.58 12.24 -4.21
CA ILE A 189 12.48 13.16 -4.54
C ILE A 189 11.13 12.48 -4.37
N PHE A 190 10.09 13.29 -4.10
CA PHE A 190 8.69 12.84 -4.05
C PHE A 190 7.89 13.64 -5.06
N ILE A 191 7.13 12.96 -5.90
CA ILE A 191 6.26 13.54 -6.92
C ILE A 191 4.84 13.08 -6.62
N ALA A 192 3.95 14.01 -6.25
CA ALA A 192 2.57 13.68 -5.94
C ALA A 192 1.71 13.62 -7.21
N GLU A 193 0.92 12.57 -7.37
CA GLU A 193 -0.22 12.59 -8.27
C GLU A 193 -1.42 13.22 -7.53
N VAL A 194 -1.97 14.28 -8.13
CA VAL A 194 -3.09 15.05 -7.56
C VAL A 194 -4.04 15.41 -8.71
N TYR A 195 -5.33 15.20 -8.51
CA TYR A 195 -6.38 15.47 -9.51
C TYR A 195 -7.20 16.74 -9.22
N ASN A 196 -7.10 17.31 -8.00
CA ASN A 196 -7.84 18.50 -7.56
C ASN A 196 -6.93 19.69 -7.24
#